data_0432cd61e75e1621467cd9113fc06671
#
_entry.id   0432cd61e75e1621467cd9113fc06671
#
_cell.length_a   1.000
_cell.length_b   1.000
_cell.length_c   1.000
_cell.angle_alpha   90.00
_cell.angle_beta   90.00
_cell.angle_gamma   90.00
#
_symmetry.space_group_name_H-M   'P 1'
#
loop_
_entity.id
_entity.type
_entity.pdbx_description
1 polymer ?
#
loop_
_entity_poly.entity_id
_entity_poly.type
_entity_poly.pdbx_seq_one_letter_code
_entity_poly.pdbx_strand_id
1 'polypeptide(L)'
;DQKSSGRCWLFTGLNVMRAKTLAEYGFQSFEFSEVYPFFWDQLEKANLFLQGIIDTSKSPLTDKTVEWLFQHPLSDGGTFTGVADIVSKYGLVPKDAMPETNSSENTSRMANLISLKLKEYGLQLRDMAAAGAKPAALEKEKTTMLGTIYRMLVLNLGVPPTEFDYVCHDAKGNPVETEHHTPMSFLEKYGDKQLLTNYVMLMNDPSREYYKCYEIDYDRHRYDGKNWT
;
A
#
# COMPACT_ATOMS: atom_id res chain seq x y z
N ASP A 1 15.89 8.54 -3.02
CA ASP A 1 16.03 9.14 -1.69
C ASP A 1 14.63 9.34 -1.09
N GLN A 2 14.30 8.60 0.00
CA GLN A 2 12.97 8.60 0.63
C GLN A 2 12.67 9.86 1.45
N LYS A 3 13.64 10.76 1.63
CA LYS A 3 13.50 11.99 2.44
C LYS A 3 12.98 11.70 3.86
N SER A 4 12.04 12.52 4.33
CA SER A 4 11.42 12.39 5.67
C SER A 4 10.16 11.52 5.62
N SER A 5 10.32 10.25 5.20
CA SER A 5 9.23 9.26 5.13
C SER A 5 9.70 7.89 5.59
N GLY A 6 8.78 7.04 6.04
CA GLY A 6 9.04 5.64 6.44
C GLY A 6 8.99 4.64 5.28
N ARG A 7 9.18 5.09 4.02
CA ARG A 7 9.01 4.28 2.80
C ARG A 7 10.24 3.46 2.41
N CYS A 8 11.24 3.26 3.30
CA CYS A 8 12.46 2.51 2.98
C CYS A 8 12.18 1.11 2.41
N TRP A 9 11.19 0.41 2.93
CA TRP A 9 10.74 -0.90 2.47
C TRP A 9 10.33 -0.88 0.99
N LEU A 10 9.58 0.15 0.61
CA LEU A 10 9.06 0.32 -0.74
C LEU A 10 10.17 0.70 -1.72
N PHE A 11 11.01 1.68 -1.37
CA PHE A 11 12.19 2.06 -2.15
C PHE A 11 13.12 0.87 -2.36
N THR A 12 13.35 0.04 -1.33
CA THR A 12 14.18 -1.16 -1.43
C THR A 12 13.57 -2.18 -2.40
N GLY A 13 12.29 -2.51 -2.24
CA GLY A 13 11.61 -3.48 -3.10
C GLY A 13 11.59 -3.04 -4.57
N LEU A 14 11.26 -1.77 -4.83
CA LEU A 14 11.24 -1.22 -6.19
C LEU A 14 12.65 -1.14 -6.80
N ASN A 15 13.69 -0.83 -6.01
CA ASN A 15 15.07 -0.82 -6.49
C ASN A 15 15.58 -2.22 -6.87
N VAL A 16 15.18 -3.27 -6.15
CA VAL A 16 15.51 -4.65 -6.52
C VAL A 16 14.88 -5.00 -7.87
N MET A 17 13.60 -4.70 -8.07
CA MET A 17 12.92 -4.90 -9.36
C MET A 17 13.59 -4.06 -10.47
N ARG A 18 13.86 -2.80 -10.21
CA ARG A 18 14.51 -1.88 -11.16
C ARG A 18 15.84 -2.41 -11.66
N ALA A 19 16.67 -2.97 -10.79
CA ALA A 19 17.99 -3.50 -11.18
C ALA A 19 17.86 -4.60 -12.24
N LYS A 20 16.85 -5.45 -12.13
CA LYS A 20 16.57 -6.50 -13.14
C LYS A 20 16.08 -5.87 -14.45
N THR A 21 15.15 -4.93 -14.39
CA THR A 21 14.62 -4.22 -15.57
C THR A 21 15.74 -3.50 -16.34
N LEU A 22 16.63 -2.81 -15.64
CA LEU A 22 17.79 -2.15 -16.25
C LEU A 22 18.71 -3.15 -16.98
N ALA A 23 18.97 -4.32 -16.37
CA ALA A 23 19.81 -5.35 -16.96
C ALA A 23 19.16 -6.01 -18.19
N GLU A 24 17.84 -6.25 -18.13
CA GLU A 24 17.09 -6.93 -19.19
C GLU A 24 16.91 -6.06 -20.43
N TYR A 25 16.57 -4.78 -20.24
CA TYR A 25 16.31 -3.84 -21.35
C TYR A 25 17.51 -2.98 -21.74
N GLY A 26 18.60 -3.02 -20.98
CA GLY A 26 19.80 -2.22 -21.25
C GLY A 26 19.58 -0.70 -21.07
N PHE A 27 18.61 -0.29 -20.27
CA PHE A 27 18.34 1.12 -20.03
C PHE A 27 19.49 1.80 -19.28
N GLN A 28 19.82 3.06 -19.64
CA GLN A 28 20.78 3.87 -18.89
C GLN A 28 20.19 4.35 -17.55
N SER A 29 18.92 4.71 -17.56
CA SER A 29 18.17 5.11 -16.38
C SER A 29 16.73 4.65 -16.50
N PHE A 30 16.18 4.22 -15.39
CA PHE A 30 14.79 3.82 -15.27
C PHE A 30 14.39 3.90 -13.79
N GLU A 31 13.22 4.44 -13.49
CA GLU A 31 12.69 4.46 -12.13
C GLU A 31 11.19 4.18 -12.16
N PHE A 32 10.74 3.32 -11.24
CA PHE A 32 9.33 3.19 -10.91
C PHE A 32 8.90 4.36 -10.03
N SER A 33 7.63 4.75 -10.09
CA SER A 33 7.04 5.66 -9.12
C SER A 33 6.93 4.97 -7.76
N GLU A 34 7.48 5.57 -6.74
CA GLU A 34 7.29 5.15 -5.34
C GLU A 34 6.00 5.71 -4.76
N VAL A 35 5.48 6.79 -5.33
CA VAL A 35 4.24 7.44 -4.88
C VAL A 35 3.02 6.61 -5.24
N TYR A 36 3.02 5.96 -6.41
CA TYR A 36 1.90 5.15 -6.88
C TYR A 36 1.58 3.98 -5.94
N PRO A 37 2.50 3.05 -5.64
CA PRO A 37 2.22 1.98 -4.71
C PRO A 37 2.05 2.49 -3.27
N PHE A 38 2.69 3.58 -2.86
CA PHE A 38 2.48 4.19 -1.56
C PHE A 38 1.06 4.72 -1.39
N PHE A 39 0.46 5.32 -2.41
CA PHE A 39 -0.93 5.75 -2.40
C PHE A 39 -1.88 4.58 -2.07
N TRP A 40 -1.70 3.47 -2.76
CA TRP A 40 -2.53 2.29 -2.55
C TRP A 40 -2.27 1.60 -1.22
N ASP A 41 -1.02 1.56 -0.77
CA ASP A 41 -0.64 1.07 0.57
C ASP A 41 -1.38 1.83 1.67
N GLN A 42 -1.40 3.16 1.60
CA GLN A 42 -2.08 3.97 2.60
C GLN A 42 -3.61 3.78 2.57
N LEU A 43 -4.20 3.60 1.38
CA LEU A 43 -5.63 3.31 1.25
C LEU A 43 -5.97 1.91 1.78
N GLU A 44 -5.14 0.91 1.48
CA GLU A 44 -5.35 -0.46 1.98
C GLU A 44 -5.16 -0.56 3.49
N LYS A 45 -4.19 0.11 4.06
CA LYS A 45 -4.04 0.20 5.52
C LYS A 45 -5.24 0.86 6.19
N ALA A 46 -5.79 1.90 5.58
CA ALA A 46 -7.03 2.50 6.05
C ALA A 46 -8.21 1.51 5.98
N ASN A 47 -8.31 0.72 4.90
CA ASN A 47 -9.29 -0.34 4.75
C ASN A 47 -9.13 -1.42 5.82
N LEU A 48 -7.91 -1.88 6.07
CA LEU A 48 -7.58 -2.86 7.10
C LEU A 48 -7.97 -2.35 8.50
N PHE A 49 -7.64 -1.10 8.82
CA PHE A 49 -8.04 -0.49 10.08
C PHE A 49 -9.57 -0.49 10.25
N LEU A 50 -10.31 0.03 9.28
CA LEU A 50 -11.78 0.12 9.35
C LEU A 50 -12.42 -1.27 9.42
N GLN A 51 -11.87 -2.25 8.70
CA GLN A 51 -12.32 -3.63 8.79
C GLN A 51 -12.07 -4.22 10.17
N GLY A 52 -10.87 -4.05 10.72
CA GLY A 52 -10.54 -4.50 12.09
C GLY A 52 -11.46 -3.89 13.13
N ILE A 53 -11.88 -2.63 12.96
CA ILE A 53 -12.88 -1.99 13.84
C ILE A 53 -14.25 -2.65 13.72
N ILE A 54 -14.68 -3.00 12.50
CA ILE A 54 -15.96 -3.73 12.30
C ILE A 54 -15.89 -5.11 12.94
N ASP A 55 -14.83 -5.86 12.70
CA ASP A 55 -14.64 -7.23 13.18
C ASP A 55 -14.57 -7.28 14.72
N THR A 56 -13.97 -6.26 15.33
CA THR A 56 -13.87 -6.11 16.79
C THR A 56 -14.98 -5.28 17.43
N SER A 57 -16.03 -4.95 16.70
CA SER A 57 -17.09 -4.03 17.17
C SER A 57 -17.83 -4.50 18.44
N LYS A 58 -17.83 -5.80 18.72
CA LYS A 58 -18.42 -6.40 19.93
C LYS A 58 -17.46 -6.44 21.13
N SER A 59 -16.17 -6.24 20.92
CA SER A 59 -15.16 -6.20 21.98
C SER A 59 -15.18 -4.84 22.68
N PRO A 60 -14.89 -4.76 23.99
CA PRO A 60 -14.80 -3.49 24.70
C PRO A 60 -13.62 -2.64 24.19
N LEU A 61 -13.65 -1.33 24.45
CA LEU A 61 -12.54 -0.43 24.06
C LEU A 61 -11.22 -0.77 24.78
N THR A 62 -11.28 -1.47 25.91
CA THR A 62 -10.11 -1.95 26.68
C THR A 62 -9.55 -3.28 26.16
N ASP A 63 -10.14 -3.86 25.11
CA ASP A 63 -9.58 -5.03 24.44
C ASP A 63 -8.25 -4.68 23.79
N LYS A 64 -7.25 -5.54 23.94
CA LYS A 64 -5.87 -5.27 23.47
C LYS A 64 -5.78 -5.03 21.97
N THR A 65 -6.55 -5.76 21.18
CA THR A 65 -6.61 -5.59 19.72
C THR A 65 -7.26 -4.25 19.36
N VAL A 66 -8.34 -3.88 20.04
CA VAL A 66 -9.02 -2.60 19.84
C VAL A 66 -8.10 -1.42 20.22
N GLU A 67 -7.45 -1.50 21.39
CA GLU A 67 -6.46 -0.49 21.81
C GLU A 67 -5.36 -0.33 20.76
N TRP A 68 -4.79 -1.44 20.28
CA TRP A 68 -3.73 -1.44 19.27
C TRP A 68 -4.18 -0.80 17.96
N LEU A 69 -5.38 -1.15 17.45
CA LEU A 69 -5.94 -0.56 16.24
C LEU A 69 -6.04 0.97 16.38
N PHE A 70 -6.61 1.48 17.49
CA PHE A 70 -6.73 2.92 17.70
C PHE A 70 -5.40 3.62 17.96
N GLN A 71 -4.39 2.94 18.48
CA GLN A 71 -3.04 3.50 18.62
C GLN A 71 -2.31 3.58 17.28
N HIS A 72 -2.52 2.61 16.37
CA HIS A 72 -1.80 2.45 15.12
C HIS A 72 -2.73 2.40 13.89
N PRO A 73 -3.59 3.40 13.67
CA PRO A 73 -4.56 3.36 12.58
C PRO A 73 -3.93 3.43 11.19
N LEU A 74 -2.71 4.00 11.09
CA LEU A 74 -1.98 4.16 9.85
C LEU A 74 -0.47 4.23 10.13
N SER A 75 0.32 3.69 9.21
CA SER A 75 1.79 3.77 9.22
C SER A 75 2.32 3.88 7.79
N ASP A 76 3.42 4.58 7.58
CA ASP A 76 4.14 4.60 6.29
C ASP A 76 5.23 3.52 6.20
N GLY A 77 5.46 2.76 7.27
CA GLY A 77 6.36 1.60 7.31
C GLY A 77 5.76 0.36 6.66
N GLY A 78 6.61 -0.62 6.37
CA GLY A 78 6.20 -1.91 5.81
C GLY A 78 7.38 -2.84 5.60
N THR A 79 7.10 -3.97 4.96
CA THR A 79 8.03 -5.06 4.68
C THR A 79 7.97 -5.45 3.21
N PHE A 80 8.76 -6.44 2.80
CA PHE A 80 8.72 -6.96 1.41
C PHE A 80 7.36 -7.56 1.06
N THR A 81 6.67 -8.20 1.99
CA THR A 81 5.32 -8.72 1.78
C THR A 81 4.35 -7.63 1.40
N GLY A 82 4.48 -6.43 1.99
CA GLY A 82 3.71 -5.25 1.59
C GLY A 82 3.98 -4.82 0.15
N VAL A 83 5.24 -4.83 -0.30
CA VAL A 83 5.56 -4.57 -1.72
C VAL A 83 4.87 -5.59 -2.61
N ALA A 84 4.99 -6.87 -2.29
CA ALA A 84 4.39 -7.95 -3.07
C ALA A 84 2.86 -7.82 -3.14
N ASP A 85 2.20 -7.55 -2.02
CA ASP A 85 0.75 -7.39 -1.94
C ASP A 85 0.24 -6.22 -2.79
N ILE A 86 0.85 -5.04 -2.62
CA ILE A 86 0.40 -3.82 -3.29
C ILE A 86 0.70 -3.86 -4.78
N VAL A 87 1.92 -4.23 -5.16
CA VAL A 87 2.32 -4.28 -6.57
C VAL A 87 1.55 -5.36 -7.33
N SER A 88 1.30 -6.53 -6.73
CA SER A 88 0.51 -7.59 -7.37
C SER A 88 -0.94 -7.18 -7.61
N LYS A 89 -1.52 -6.35 -6.71
CA LYS A 89 -2.91 -5.90 -6.81
C LYS A 89 -3.10 -4.71 -7.74
N TYR A 90 -2.21 -3.73 -7.68
CA TYR A 90 -2.40 -2.44 -8.33
C TYR A 90 -1.46 -2.18 -9.50
N GLY A 91 -0.42 -2.99 -9.68
CA GLY A 91 0.57 -2.80 -10.73
C GLY A 91 1.63 -1.77 -10.38
N LEU A 92 2.33 -1.29 -11.41
CA LEU A 92 3.38 -0.28 -11.33
C LEU A 92 3.20 0.79 -12.42
N VAL A 93 3.77 1.95 -12.18
CA VAL A 93 3.88 3.03 -13.17
C VAL A 93 5.29 3.60 -13.16
N PRO A 94 5.76 4.21 -14.26
CA PRO A 94 7.03 4.91 -14.27
C PRO A 94 6.97 6.16 -13.39
N LYS A 95 8.11 6.64 -12.93
CA LYS A 95 8.20 7.79 -12.03
C LYS A 95 7.51 9.04 -12.57
N ASP A 96 7.61 9.28 -13.88
CA ASP A 96 7.03 10.48 -14.51
C ASP A 96 5.51 10.45 -14.56
N ALA A 97 4.88 9.27 -14.53
CA ALA A 97 3.42 9.14 -14.52
C ALA A 97 2.80 9.49 -13.16
N MET A 98 3.55 9.33 -12.07
CA MET A 98 3.15 9.77 -10.72
C MET A 98 4.40 10.16 -9.91
N PRO A 99 4.88 11.40 -10.05
CA PRO A 99 6.12 11.88 -9.43
C PRO A 99 5.96 12.13 -7.94
N GLU A 100 7.10 12.31 -7.25
CA GLU A 100 7.12 12.71 -5.84
C GLU A 100 6.44 14.06 -5.64
N THR A 101 5.78 14.19 -4.49
CA THR A 101 5.14 15.41 -4.00
C THR A 101 5.76 15.85 -2.68
N ASN A 102 5.51 17.08 -2.25
CA ASN A 102 5.94 17.52 -0.93
C ASN A 102 5.42 16.62 0.20
N SER A 103 4.18 16.13 0.07
CA SER A 103 3.57 15.23 1.07
C SER A 103 4.13 13.81 1.03
N SER A 104 4.59 13.32 -0.11
CA SER A 104 5.27 12.02 -0.19
C SER A 104 6.71 12.10 0.34
N GLU A 105 7.39 13.22 0.13
CA GLU A 105 8.73 13.46 0.69
C GLU A 105 8.72 13.78 2.20
N ASN A 106 7.56 14.21 2.73
CA ASN A 106 7.36 14.46 4.17
C ASN A 106 5.96 13.98 4.61
N THR A 107 5.86 12.70 4.94
CA THR A 107 4.60 11.99 5.17
C THR A 107 3.89 12.33 6.48
N SER A 108 4.59 12.84 7.48
CA SER A 108 4.09 12.97 8.86
C SER A 108 2.79 13.75 8.98
N ARG A 109 2.68 14.90 8.28
CA ARG A 109 1.47 15.74 8.36
C ARG A 109 0.25 15.05 7.76
N MET A 110 0.41 14.47 6.57
CA MET A 110 -0.64 13.72 5.89
C MET A 110 -1.07 12.51 6.73
N ALA A 111 -0.11 11.71 7.18
CA ALA A 111 -0.37 10.53 8.00
C ALA A 111 -1.11 10.86 9.30
N ASN A 112 -0.74 11.94 9.98
CA ASN A 112 -1.42 12.40 11.20
C ASN A 112 -2.87 12.80 10.93
N LEU A 113 -3.14 13.55 9.87
CA LEU A 113 -4.51 13.96 9.51
C LEU A 113 -5.38 12.76 9.15
N ILE A 114 -4.87 11.83 8.35
CA ILE A 114 -5.58 10.60 8.00
C ILE A 114 -5.81 9.73 9.25
N SER A 115 -4.82 9.59 10.12
CA SER A 115 -4.94 8.84 11.38
C SER A 115 -6.02 9.41 12.29
N LEU A 116 -6.11 10.73 12.43
CA LEU A 116 -7.18 11.38 13.20
C LEU A 116 -8.56 11.09 12.58
N LYS A 117 -8.66 11.15 11.27
CA LYS A 117 -9.92 10.86 10.55
C LYS A 117 -10.31 9.39 10.67
N LEU A 118 -9.36 8.48 10.61
CA LEU A 118 -9.61 7.05 10.82
C LEU A 118 -10.10 6.77 12.26
N LYS A 119 -9.51 7.41 13.27
CA LYS A 119 -10.00 7.28 14.67
C LYS A 119 -11.43 7.76 14.81
N GLU A 120 -11.78 8.91 14.23
CA GLU A 120 -13.16 9.41 14.20
C GLU A 120 -14.10 8.38 13.54
N TYR A 121 -13.73 7.85 12.39
CA TYR A 121 -14.50 6.84 11.67
C TYR A 121 -14.60 5.52 12.44
N GLY A 122 -13.53 5.11 13.10
CA GLY A 122 -13.55 3.94 13.96
C GLY A 122 -14.58 4.05 15.08
N LEU A 123 -14.67 5.21 15.74
CA LEU A 123 -15.72 5.46 16.76
C LEU A 123 -17.11 5.44 16.14
N GLN A 124 -17.33 6.08 15.00
CA GLN A 124 -18.63 6.07 14.30
C GLN A 124 -19.09 4.65 13.94
N LEU A 125 -18.20 3.81 13.41
CA LEU A 125 -18.53 2.41 13.09
C LEU A 125 -18.90 1.61 14.34
N ARG A 126 -18.21 1.84 15.46
CA ARG A 126 -18.53 1.19 16.74
C ARG A 126 -19.88 1.66 17.29
N ASP A 127 -20.19 2.95 17.21
CA ASP A 127 -21.49 3.50 17.61
C ASP A 127 -22.63 2.93 16.76
N MET A 128 -22.44 2.83 15.45
CA MET A 128 -23.39 2.19 14.54
C MET A 128 -23.61 0.72 14.91
N ALA A 129 -22.54 -0.02 15.19
CA ALA A 129 -22.64 -1.43 15.60
C ALA A 129 -23.36 -1.58 16.95
N ALA A 130 -23.07 -0.71 17.92
CA ALA A 130 -23.75 -0.68 19.23
C ALA A 130 -25.25 -0.34 19.10
N ALA A 131 -25.62 0.50 18.13
CA ALA A 131 -27.01 0.80 17.79
C ALA A 131 -27.71 -0.32 17.01
N GLY A 132 -27.04 -1.45 16.74
CA GLY A 132 -27.63 -2.61 16.08
C GLY A 132 -27.59 -2.56 14.54
N ALA A 133 -26.70 -1.77 13.95
CA ALA A 133 -26.52 -1.74 12.50
C ALA A 133 -26.16 -3.14 11.97
N LYS A 134 -26.75 -3.52 10.84
CA LYS A 134 -26.47 -4.79 10.17
C LYS A 134 -25.07 -4.74 9.50
N PRO A 135 -24.37 -5.90 9.34
CA PRO A 135 -23.05 -5.95 8.70
C PRO A 135 -22.99 -5.22 7.35
N ALA A 136 -24.00 -5.41 6.50
CA ALA A 136 -24.04 -4.74 5.20
C ALA A 136 -24.09 -3.19 5.29
N ALA A 137 -24.68 -2.64 6.37
CA ALA A 137 -24.70 -1.20 6.60
C ALA A 137 -23.32 -0.68 7.04
N LEU A 138 -22.60 -1.44 7.88
CA LEU A 138 -21.24 -1.12 8.30
C LEU A 138 -20.27 -1.16 7.09
N GLU A 139 -20.38 -2.18 6.24
CA GLU A 139 -19.55 -2.29 5.01
C GLU A 139 -19.82 -1.14 4.03
N LYS A 140 -21.08 -0.76 3.87
CA LYS A 140 -21.45 0.40 3.04
C LYS A 140 -20.84 1.69 3.59
N GLU A 141 -20.94 1.90 4.91
CA GLU A 141 -20.36 3.09 5.54
C GLU A 141 -18.84 3.10 5.44
N LYS A 142 -18.18 1.95 5.68
CA LYS A 142 -16.73 1.80 5.46
C LYS A 142 -16.34 2.25 4.04
N THR A 143 -17.09 1.83 3.03
CA THR A 143 -16.83 2.22 1.63
C THR A 143 -16.93 3.74 1.44
N THR A 144 -17.92 4.37 2.06
CA THR A 144 -18.08 5.84 2.04
C THR A 144 -16.91 6.54 2.73
N MET A 145 -16.49 6.02 3.88
CA MET A 145 -15.33 6.53 4.64
C MET A 145 -14.03 6.41 3.82
N LEU A 146 -13.81 5.26 3.19
CA LEU A 146 -12.65 5.06 2.29
C LEU A 146 -12.65 6.03 1.11
N GLY A 147 -13.81 6.39 0.56
CA GLY A 147 -13.91 7.43 -0.46
C GLY A 147 -13.44 8.81 0.03
N THR A 148 -13.58 9.12 1.32
CA THR A 148 -13.02 10.34 1.92
C THR A 148 -11.51 10.23 2.10
N ILE A 149 -11.02 9.09 2.58
CA ILE A 149 -9.57 8.83 2.70
C ILE A 149 -8.90 8.90 1.33
N TYR A 150 -9.49 8.29 0.30
CA TYR A 150 -9.01 8.40 -1.08
C TYR A 150 -8.85 9.87 -1.52
N ARG A 151 -9.85 10.72 -1.26
CA ARG A 151 -9.75 12.17 -1.59
C ARG A 151 -8.64 12.87 -0.82
N MET A 152 -8.43 12.52 0.45
CA MET A 152 -7.31 13.06 1.24
C MET A 152 -5.96 12.65 0.64
N LEU A 153 -5.83 11.40 0.20
CA LEU A 153 -4.63 10.91 -0.49
C LEU A 153 -4.42 11.63 -1.83
N VAL A 154 -5.47 11.78 -2.64
CA VAL A 154 -5.40 12.52 -3.93
C VAL A 154 -4.91 13.95 -3.74
N LEU A 155 -5.39 14.67 -2.72
CA LEU A 155 -4.98 16.05 -2.43
C LEU A 155 -3.50 16.16 -2.01
N ASN A 156 -2.92 15.10 -1.50
CA ASN A 156 -1.54 15.07 -1.01
C ASN A 156 -0.55 14.44 -2.00
N LEU A 157 -0.96 13.39 -2.70
CA LEU A 157 -0.10 12.54 -3.52
C LEU A 157 -0.39 12.62 -5.03
N GLY A 158 -1.49 13.26 -5.42
CA GLY A 158 -1.98 13.27 -6.80
C GLY A 158 -2.95 12.12 -7.09
N VAL A 159 -3.55 12.16 -8.29
CA VAL A 159 -4.48 11.12 -8.76
C VAL A 159 -3.66 9.96 -9.32
N PRO A 160 -3.82 8.73 -8.78
CA PRO A 160 -3.14 7.58 -9.37
C PRO A 160 -3.67 7.33 -10.79
N PRO A 161 -2.76 7.22 -11.81
CA PRO A 161 -3.18 7.00 -13.17
C PRO A 161 -3.78 5.59 -13.35
N THR A 162 -4.82 5.50 -14.18
CA THR A 162 -5.41 4.23 -14.62
C THR A 162 -4.81 3.75 -15.93
N GLU A 163 -4.31 4.67 -16.73
CA GLU A 163 -3.61 4.46 -17.99
C GLU A 163 -2.65 5.62 -18.23
N PHE A 164 -1.57 5.41 -18.98
CA PHE A 164 -0.55 6.42 -19.28
C PHE A 164 0.26 6.02 -20.49
N ASP A 165 0.90 7.01 -21.13
CA ASP A 165 1.87 6.80 -22.17
C ASP A 165 3.28 6.79 -21.57
N TYR A 166 4.08 5.81 -21.97
CA TYR A 166 5.47 5.65 -21.58
C TYR A 166 6.38 5.75 -22.79
N VAL A 167 7.33 6.69 -22.76
CA VAL A 167 8.33 6.83 -23.80
C VAL A 167 9.50 5.90 -23.51
N CYS A 168 9.65 4.86 -24.32
CA CYS A 168 10.78 3.95 -24.25
C CYS A 168 12.05 4.66 -24.76
N HIS A 169 13.18 4.41 -24.12
CA HIS A 169 14.47 4.94 -24.51
C HIS A 169 15.45 3.82 -24.86
N ASP A 170 16.33 4.07 -25.82
CA ASP A 170 17.43 3.16 -26.15
C ASP A 170 18.55 3.21 -25.07
N ALA A 171 19.56 2.36 -25.23
CA ALA A 171 20.74 2.32 -24.35
C ALA A 171 21.57 3.64 -24.36
N LYS A 172 21.28 4.58 -25.25
CA LYS A 172 21.91 5.91 -25.30
C LYS A 172 21.01 7.01 -24.74
N GLY A 173 19.77 6.65 -24.30
CA GLY A 173 18.80 7.59 -23.77
C GLY A 173 17.99 8.32 -24.85
N ASN A 174 18.01 7.89 -26.12
CA ASN A 174 17.15 8.46 -27.15
C ASN A 174 15.75 7.85 -27.10
N PRO A 175 14.68 8.62 -27.32
CA PRO A 175 13.34 8.08 -27.43
C PRO A 175 13.21 7.18 -28.67
N VAL A 176 12.66 5.99 -28.50
CA VAL A 176 12.49 4.99 -29.57
C VAL A 176 11.03 4.84 -29.92
N GLU A 177 10.17 4.66 -28.93
CA GLU A 177 8.76 4.36 -29.11
C GLU A 177 7.96 4.89 -27.92
N THR A 178 6.69 5.22 -28.17
CA THR A 178 5.73 5.53 -27.09
C THR A 178 4.75 4.36 -26.96
N GLU A 179 4.68 3.80 -25.78
CA GLU A 179 3.80 2.69 -25.44
C GLU A 179 2.67 3.16 -24.54
N HIS A 180 1.46 2.64 -24.78
CA HIS A 180 0.30 2.89 -23.94
C HIS A 180 0.14 1.74 -22.93
N HIS A 181 0.07 2.07 -21.64
CA HIS A 181 0.00 1.11 -20.55
C HIS A 181 -1.10 1.41 -19.55
N THR A 182 -1.66 0.33 -19.00
CA THR A 182 -2.24 0.35 -17.66
C THR A 182 -1.14 -0.01 -16.63
N PRO A 183 -1.33 0.30 -15.34
CA PRO A 183 -0.36 -0.10 -14.31
C PRO A 183 -0.07 -1.60 -14.29
N MET A 184 -1.06 -2.45 -14.59
CA MET A 184 -0.88 -3.90 -14.66
C MET A 184 -0.09 -4.32 -15.90
N SER A 185 -0.37 -3.76 -17.08
CA SER A 185 0.40 -4.09 -18.29
C SER A 185 1.84 -3.59 -18.19
N PHE A 186 2.08 -2.48 -17.49
CA PHE A 186 3.41 -1.98 -17.23
C PHE A 186 4.19 -2.89 -16.26
N LEU A 187 3.54 -3.38 -15.20
CA LEU A 187 4.10 -4.41 -14.32
C LEU A 187 4.44 -5.68 -15.11
N GLU A 188 3.56 -6.09 -16.04
CA GLU A 188 3.78 -7.28 -16.87
C GLU A 188 5.03 -7.19 -17.74
N LYS A 189 5.28 -6.02 -18.28
CA LYS A 189 6.40 -5.79 -19.18
C LYS A 189 7.69 -5.45 -18.45
N TYR A 190 7.64 -4.52 -17.50
CA TYR A 190 8.82 -3.93 -16.87
C TYR A 190 9.07 -4.38 -15.43
N GLY A 191 8.11 -5.04 -14.80
CA GLY A 191 8.24 -5.54 -13.42
C GLY A 191 8.77 -6.96 -13.34
N ASP A 192 9.10 -7.41 -12.13
CA ASP A 192 9.48 -8.79 -11.85
C ASP A 192 8.37 -9.53 -11.09
N LYS A 193 7.47 -10.17 -11.86
CA LYS A 193 6.41 -11.00 -11.25
C LYS A 193 6.96 -12.18 -10.47
N GLN A 194 8.10 -12.74 -10.86
CA GLN A 194 8.72 -13.86 -10.13
C GLN A 194 9.20 -13.42 -8.76
N LEU A 195 9.75 -12.19 -8.65
CA LEU A 195 10.12 -11.62 -7.36
C LEU A 195 8.93 -11.58 -6.40
N LEU A 196 7.75 -11.22 -6.90
CA LEU A 196 6.54 -11.07 -6.08
C LEU A 196 5.94 -12.39 -5.60
N THR A 197 6.18 -13.49 -6.30
CA THR A 197 5.53 -14.79 -6.04
C THR A 197 6.46 -15.85 -5.49
N ASN A 198 7.75 -15.79 -5.82
CA ASN A 198 8.71 -16.87 -5.54
C ASN A 198 9.67 -16.57 -4.40
N TYR A 199 9.61 -15.34 -3.84
CA TYR A 199 10.47 -14.94 -2.74
C TYR A 199 9.69 -14.90 -1.43
N VAL A 200 10.33 -15.32 -0.36
CA VAL A 200 9.80 -15.29 0.99
C VAL A 200 10.70 -14.42 1.87
N MET A 201 10.12 -13.74 2.83
CA MET A 201 10.88 -13.00 3.82
C MET A 201 11.43 -13.96 4.88
N LEU A 202 12.74 -13.93 5.09
CA LEU A 202 13.37 -14.69 6.17
C LEU A 202 13.31 -13.88 7.46
N MET A 203 12.77 -14.49 8.50
CA MET A 203 12.71 -13.90 9.84
C MET A 203 13.51 -14.74 10.83
N ASN A 204 14.26 -14.07 11.70
CA ASN A 204 14.89 -14.70 12.87
C ASN A 204 14.00 -14.47 14.08
N ASP A 205 13.06 -15.39 14.29
CA ASP A 205 12.14 -15.36 15.43
C ASP A 205 12.33 -16.61 16.30
N PRO A 206 13.02 -16.51 17.45
CA PRO A 206 13.29 -17.67 18.32
C PRO A 206 12.03 -18.23 18.99
N SER A 207 10.89 -17.52 18.94
CA SER A 207 9.62 -18.00 19.49
C SER A 207 8.91 -18.97 18.54
N ARG A 208 9.42 -19.12 17.30
CA ARG A 208 8.81 -19.95 16.25
C ARG A 208 9.74 -21.08 15.86
N GLU A 209 9.15 -22.13 15.31
CA GLU A 209 9.91 -23.27 14.82
C GLU A 209 10.65 -22.92 13.53
N TYR A 210 11.99 -23.20 13.51
CA TYR A 210 12.82 -22.92 12.34
C TYR A 210 12.46 -23.79 11.14
N TYR A 211 12.79 -23.32 9.95
CA TYR A 211 12.55 -24.00 8.66
C TYR A 211 11.07 -24.25 8.33
N LYS A 212 10.16 -23.45 8.89
CA LYS A 212 8.74 -23.45 8.53
C LYS A 212 8.34 -22.11 7.91
N CYS A 213 7.36 -22.15 7.02
CA CYS A 213 6.70 -20.95 6.52
C CYS A 213 5.55 -20.60 7.45
N TYR A 214 5.43 -19.31 7.76
CA TYR A 214 4.36 -18.73 8.56
C TYR A 214 3.64 -17.65 7.77
N GLU A 215 2.33 -17.63 7.82
CA GLU A 215 1.53 -16.48 7.41
C GLU A 215 1.31 -15.59 8.63
N ILE A 216 1.59 -14.28 8.48
CA ILE A 216 1.43 -13.29 9.55
C ILE A 216 0.35 -12.32 9.10
N ASP A 217 -0.88 -12.50 9.62
CA ASP A 217 -2.05 -11.75 9.18
C ASP A 217 -1.90 -10.24 9.34
N TYR A 218 -1.24 -9.78 10.42
CA TYR A 218 -1.03 -8.36 10.69
C TYR A 218 0.08 -7.71 9.85
N ASP A 219 0.88 -8.48 9.12
CA ASP A 219 1.91 -7.98 8.19
C ASP A 219 1.36 -7.81 6.76
N ARG A 220 0.08 -8.00 6.57
CA ARG A 220 -0.57 -7.83 5.27
C ARG A 220 -0.86 -6.37 5.00
N HIS A 221 -0.66 -5.98 3.75
CA HIS A 221 -0.92 -4.61 3.26
C HIS A 221 -2.20 -4.53 2.40
N ARG A 222 -3.00 -5.59 2.33
CA ARG A 222 -4.28 -5.61 1.64
C ARG A 222 -5.30 -6.46 2.36
N TYR A 223 -6.57 -6.08 2.28
CA TYR A 223 -7.68 -6.91 2.72
C TYR A 223 -8.08 -7.90 1.61
N ASP A 224 -8.15 -9.17 1.93
CA ASP A 224 -8.51 -10.25 0.99
C ASP A 224 -9.79 -11.01 1.39
N GLY A 225 -10.56 -10.47 2.32
CA GLY A 225 -11.79 -11.08 2.82
C GLY A 225 -11.59 -12.16 3.90
N LYS A 226 -10.35 -12.44 4.30
CA LYS A 226 -10.09 -13.32 5.43
C LYS A 226 -10.29 -12.57 6.75
N ASN A 227 -10.81 -13.28 7.75
CA ASN A 227 -10.91 -12.73 9.09
C ASN A 227 -9.52 -12.57 9.72
N TRP A 228 -9.38 -11.54 10.53
CA TRP A 228 -8.25 -11.38 11.43
C TRP A 228 -8.36 -12.45 12.54
N THR A 229 -7.46 -13.39 12.55
CA THR A 229 -7.39 -14.44 13.59
C THR A 229 -6.08 -14.36 14.35
#